data_f8f761a90771aec2a5f2e8f7bbce16a3
#
_entry.id   f8f761a90771aec2a5f2e8f7bbce16a3
#
_cell.length_a   1.000
_cell.length_b   1.000
_cell.length_c   1.000
_cell.angle_alpha   90.00
_cell.angle_beta   90.00
_cell.angle_gamma   90.00
#
_symmetry.space_group_name_H-M   'P 1'
#
loop_
_entity.id
_entity.type
_entity.pdbx_description
1 polymer ?
#
loop_
_entity_poly.entity_id
_entity_poly.type
_entity_poly.pdbx_seq_one_letter_code
_entity_poly.pdbx_strand_id
1 'polypeptide(L)'
;MSLRQAMRRVMGDLVHRGYGYLKSAAAVTPLSPAGYRFRRLGEGACLAFPLGAVFGEQWIEIGEGTLVGERVSISAGMSPGVDLGPDSIVRIGRGCSIGRGTHIVGHQSIDIGDDVFTGPYVYITDQNHGYEDPAQPIGRQWPRNSPVEIGSGSWLGTGSIILPGTRLGRNTVVAGGAVVRGEFPDHCVLAGVPAKVVRRYDEAEGWHNPATRPAPVLDIRSAN
;
A
#
# COMPACT_ATOMS: atom_id res chain seq x y z
N MET A 1 9.26 41.29 25.55
CA MET A 1 8.24 40.74 24.62
C MET A 1 7.07 41.70 24.60
N SER A 2 6.68 42.21 23.42
CA SER A 2 5.53 43.13 23.35
C SER A 2 4.21 42.39 23.61
N LEU A 3 3.17 43.13 24.06
CA LEU A 3 1.83 42.57 24.29
C LEU A 3 1.29 41.86 23.02
N ARG A 4 1.55 42.45 21.84
CA ARG A 4 1.17 41.85 20.54
C ARG A 4 1.86 40.50 20.29
N GLN A 5 3.13 40.36 20.66
CA GLN A 5 3.86 39.12 20.55
C GLN A 5 3.32 38.02 21.49
N ALA A 6 2.99 38.40 22.73
CA ALA A 6 2.38 37.51 23.71
C ALA A 6 1.01 37.01 23.23
N MET A 7 0.14 37.90 22.74
CA MET A 7 -1.16 37.53 22.17
C MET A 7 -1.02 36.59 20.99
N ARG A 8 -0.12 36.86 20.03
CA ARG A 8 0.13 35.97 18.87
C ARG A 8 0.57 34.59 19.31
N ARG A 9 1.42 34.49 20.34
CA ARG A 9 1.88 33.19 20.88
C ARG A 9 0.72 32.41 21.50
N VAL A 10 -0.10 33.06 22.34
CA VAL A 10 -1.27 32.40 22.96
C VAL A 10 -2.28 31.94 21.91
N MET A 11 -2.60 32.80 20.95
CA MET A 11 -3.50 32.44 19.85
C MET A 11 -2.94 31.27 19.01
N GLY A 12 -1.64 31.31 18.70
CA GLY A 12 -0.99 30.21 17.99
C GLY A 12 -1.08 28.89 18.75
N ASP A 13 -0.82 28.89 20.04
CA ASP A 13 -0.93 27.71 20.90
C ASP A 13 -2.36 27.14 20.93
N LEU A 14 -3.36 28.02 21.08
CA LEU A 14 -4.78 27.59 21.04
C LEU A 14 -5.17 26.97 19.70
N VAL A 15 -4.74 27.56 18.59
CA VAL A 15 -5.01 27.03 17.26
C VAL A 15 -4.35 25.64 17.08
N HIS A 16 -3.08 25.49 17.48
CA HIS A 16 -2.38 24.21 17.36
C HIS A 16 -3.00 23.12 18.25
N ARG A 17 -3.38 23.46 19.48
CA ARG A 17 -4.08 22.50 20.36
C ARG A 17 -5.44 22.12 19.82
N GLY A 18 -6.22 23.10 19.35
CA GLY A 18 -7.53 22.85 18.74
C GLY A 18 -7.42 21.97 17.50
N TYR A 19 -6.43 22.22 16.63
CA TYR A 19 -6.18 21.41 15.47
C TYR A 19 -5.73 19.98 15.84
N GLY A 20 -4.84 19.85 16.84
CA GLY A 20 -4.43 18.53 17.36
C GLY A 20 -5.60 17.73 17.92
N TYR A 21 -6.48 18.38 18.70
CA TYR A 21 -7.71 17.76 19.20
C TYR A 21 -8.63 17.30 18.06
N LEU A 22 -8.87 18.17 17.07
CA LEU A 22 -9.68 17.84 15.90
C LEU A 22 -9.13 16.61 15.16
N LYS A 23 -7.83 16.57 14.92
CA LYS A 23 -7.18 15.43 14.25
C LYS A 23 -7.39 14.12 15.02
N SER A 24 -7.21 14.17 16.34
CA SER A 24 -7.40 12.99 17.19
C SER A 24 -8.87 12.54 17.24
N ALA A 25 -9.79 13.48 17.38
CA ALA A 25 -11.23 13.19 17.47
C ALA A 25 -11.83 12.69 16.16
N ALA A 26 -11.28 13.12 15.02
CA ALA A 26 -11.74 12.75 13.69
C ALA A 26 -11.02 11.51 13.10
N ALA A 27 -10.01 10.98 13.78
CA ALA A 27 -9.36 9.74 13.38
C ALA A 27 -10.36 8.57 13.45
N VAL A 28 -10.27 7.66 12.47
CA VAL A 28 -11.11 6.45 12.45
C VAL A 28 -10.38 5.34 13.18
N THR A 29 -11.02 4.83 14.21
CA THR A 29 -10.55 3.71 15.06
C THR A 29 -11.66 2.68 15.20
N PRO A 30 -11.38 1.47 15.72
CA PRO A 30 -12.43 0.49 16.00
C PRO A 30 -13.57 0.99 16.90
N LEU A 31 -13.28 1.97 17.74
CA LEU A 31 -14.25 2.56 18.68
C LEU A 31 -15.01 3.77 18.10
N SER A 32 -14.58 4.30 16.96
CA SER A 32 -15.27 5.41 16.30
C SER A 32 -16.48 4.93 15.50
N PRO A 33 -17.55 5.76 15.35
CA PRO A 33 -18.72 5.36 14.56
C PRO A 33 -18.38 4.97 13.11
N ALA A 34 -17.37 5.56 12.52
CA ALA A 34 -16.91 5.21 11.18
C ALA A 34 -16.20 3.84 11.13
N GLY A 35 -15.61 3.41 12.24
CA GLY A 35 -14.93 2.10 12.34
C GLY A 35 -15.86 0.92 12.07
N TYR A 36 -17.13 1.03 12.44
CA TYR A 36 -18.12 -0.02 12.23
C TYR A 36 -18.54 -0.24 10.78
N ARG A 37 -18.13 0.62 9.86
CA ARG A 37 -18.36 0.45 8.43
C ARG A 37 -17.43 -0.57 7.81
N PHE A 38 -16.23 -0.71 8.38
CA PHE A 38 -15.23 -1.65 7.89
C PHE A 38 -15.64 -3.09 8.18
N ARG A 39 -15.37 -3.99 7.24
CA ARG A 39 -15.55 -5.42 7.46
C ARG A 39 -14.80 -5.87 8.71
N ARG A 40 -13.58 -5.39 8.86
CA ARG A 40 -12.78 -5.55 10.06
C ARG A 40 -11.85 -4.36 10.23
N LEU A 41 -11.87 -3.79 11.41
CA LEU A 41 -10.86 -2.82 11.85
C LEU A 41 -10.31 -3.36 13.18
N GLY A 42 -9.04 -3.81 13.16
CA GLY A 42 -8.40 -4.49 14.28
C GLY A 42 -8.15 -3.58 15.47
N GLU A 43 -7.96 -4.15 16.64
CA GLU A 43 -7.63 -3.40 17.86
C GLU A 43 -6.37 -2.55 17.65
N GLY A 44 -6.39 -1.31 18.11
CA GLY A 44 -5.27 -0.38 17.93
C GLY A 44 -5.06 0.13 16.50
N ALA A 45 -5.86 -0.33 15.53
CA ALA A 45 -5.79 0.23 14.18
C ALA A 45 -6.33 1.67 14.16
N CYS A 46 -5.68 2.53 13.34
CA CYS A 46 -6.04 3.93 13.25
C CYS A 46 -5.84 4.47 11.83
N LEU A 47 -6.88 5.12 11.30
CA LEU A 47 -6.79 5.92 10.09
C LEU A 47 -6.73 7.40 10.49
N ALA A 48 -5.61 8.05 10.19
CA ALA A 48 -5.35 9.44 10.57
C ALA A 48 -6.22 10.41 9.77
N PHE A 49 -6.68 11.47 10.44
CA PHE A 49 -7.40 12.58 9.78
C PHE A 49 -6.43 13.66 9.27
N PRO A 50 -6.69 14.26 8.09
CA PRO A 50 -7.82 14.02 7.19
C PRO A 50 -7.66 12.75 6.35
N LEU A 51 -8.76 12.03 6.20
CA LEU A 51 -8.83 10.88 5.31
C LEU A 51 -8.71 11.32 3.84
N GLY A 52 -8.26 10.42 2.97
CA GLY A 52 -8.50 10.47 1.53
C GLY A 52 -9.90 9.97 1.19
N ALA A 53 -10.10 9.54 -0.06
CA ALA A 53 -11.33 8.87 -0.45
C ALA A 53 -11.35 7.44 0.13
N VAL A 54 -12.35 7.13 0.94
CA VAL A 54 -12.58 5.78 1.47
C VAL A 54 -13.99 5.37 1.11
N PHE A 55 -14.14 4.26 0.41
CA PHE A 55 -15.44 3.67 0.12
C PHE A 55 -15.35 2.14 -0.07
N GLY A 56 -16.49 1.45 0.08
CA GLY A 56 -16.52 0.00 0.08
C GLY A 56 -15.95 -0.62 1.35
N GLU A 57 -16.09 0.08 2.49
CA GLU A 57 -15.50 -0.29 3.77
C GLU A 57 -15.91 -1.70 4.21
N GLN A 58 -17.11 -2.16 3.85
CA GLN A 58 -17.62 -3.51 4.13
C GLN A 58 -16.83 -4.63 3.42
N TRP A 59 -15.94 -4.29 2.48
CA TRP A 59 -14.99 -5.20 1.81
C TRP A 59 -13.53 -4.88 2.14
N ILE A 60 -13.28 -4.04 3.15
CA ILE A 60 -11.95 -3.65 3.59
C ILE A 60 -11.68 -4.22 4.98
N GLU A 61 -10.58 -4.95 5.10
CA GLU A 61 -10.04 -5.42 6.38
C GLU A 61 -8.72 -4.74 6.69
N ILE A 62 -8.57 -4.26 7.93
CA ILE A 62 -7.34 -3.67 8.43
C ILE A 62 -6.99 -4.38 9.74
N GLY A 63 -5.79 -4.94 9.82
CA GLY A 63 -5.29 -5.70 10.95
C GLY A 63 -4.97 -4.85 12.17
N GLU A 64 -4.76 -5.55 13.28
CA GLU A 64 -4.43 -4.99 14.59
C GLU A 64 -3.18 -4.12 14.54
N GLY A 65 -3.18 -2.99 15.25
CA GLY A 65 -2.03 -2.08 15.39
C GLY A 65 -1.60 -1.39 14.09
N THR A 66 -2.36 -1.53 13.00
CA THR A 66 -2.02 -0.91 11.71
C THR A 66 -2.34 0.58 11.71
N LEU A 67 -1.37 1.38 11.29
CA LEU A 67 -1.48 2.83 11.20
C LEU A 67 -1.61 3.26 9.74
N VAL A 68 -2.69 3.93 9.40
CA VAL A 68 -2.96 4.49 8.07
C VAL A 68 -2.81 6.00 8.15
N GLY A 69 -1.88 6.55 7.37
CA GLY A 69 -1.52 7.96 7.40
C GLY A 69 -2.60 8.89 6.85
N GLU A 70 -2.37 10.19 7.00
CA GLU A 70 -3.26 11.23 6.49
C GLU A 70 -3.42 11.16 4.97
N ARG A 71 -4.61 11.49 4.46
CA ARG A 71 -4.93 11.55 3.02
C ARG A 71 -4.70 10.23 2.27
N VAL A 72 -4.66 9.12 2.99
CA VAL A 72 -4.66 7.80 2.36
C VAL A 72 -6.05 7.51 1.82
N SER A 73 -6.11 7.09 0.55
CA SER A 73 -7.35 6.64 -0.10
C SER A 73 -7.35 5.12 -0.16
N ILE A 74 -8.45 4.51 0.26
CA ILE A 74 -8.65 3.05 0.17
C ILE A 74 -10.04 2.83 -0.42
N SER A 75 -10.10 2.15 -1.56
CA SER A 75 -11.36 1.84 -2.20
C SER A 75 -11.48 0.35 -2.52
N ALA A 76 -12.65 -0.20 -2.25
CA ALA A 76 -13.04 -1.52 -2.70
C ALA A 76 -14.22 -1.40 -3.67
N GLY A 77 -14.00 -1.86 -4.92
CA GLY A 77 -14.96 -1.77 -6.00
C GLY A 77 -14.84 -0.52 -6.87
N MET A 78 -15.65 -0.47 -7.93
CA MET A 78 -15.60 0.58 -8.96
C MET A 78 -16.33 1.86 -8.54
N SER A 79 -17.35 1.75 -7.72
CA SER A 79 -18.18 2.87 -7.26
C SER A 79 -18.92 2.51 -5.98
N PRO A 80 -19.29 3.52 -5.17
CA PRO A 80 -20.14 3.28 -3.99
C PRO A 80 -21.48 2.63 -4.35
N GLY A 81 -21.95 1.73 -3.47
CA GLY A 81 -23.30 1.14 -3.58
C GLY A 81 -23.41 -0.11 -4.46
N VAL A 82 -22.33 -0.57 -5.07
CA VAL A 82 -22.31 -1.85 -5.80
C VAL A 82 -22.03 -2.98 -4.80
N ASP A 83 -22.83 -4.04 -4.83
CA ASP A 83 -22.57 -5.26 -4.05
C ASP A 83 -21.48 -6.08 -4.75
N LEU A 84 -20.39 -6.34 -4.04
CA LEU A 84 -19.23 -7.07 -4.55
C LEU A 84 -19.15 -8.52 -4.02
N GLY A 85 -20.23 -8.99 -3.39
CA GLY A 85 -20.31 -10.32 -2.82
C GLY A 85 -19.74 -10.41 -1.38
N PRO A 86 -19.53 -11.64 -0.88
CA PRO A 86 -19.22 -11.86 0.53
C PRO A 86 -17.74 -11.69 0.89
N ASP A 87 -16.84 -11.64 -0.08
CA ASP A 87 -15.41 -11.69 0.18
C ASP A 87 -14.78 -10.30 0.36
N SER A 88 -13.70 -10.22 1.14
CA SER A 88 -12.90 -9.00 1.27
C SER A 88 -12.11 -8.75 0.00
N ILE A 89 -12.08 -7.49 -0.43
CA ILE A 89 -11.33 -7.07 -1.63
C ILE A 89 -9.98 -6.46 -1.24
N VAL A 90 -9.95 -5.67 -0.16
CA VAL A 90 -8.70 -5.11 0.33
C VAL A 90 -8.44 -5.65 1.73
N ARG A 91 -7.33 -6.33 1.90
CA ARG A 91 -6.85 -6.85 3.18
C ARG A 91 -5.49 -6.23 3.49
N ILE A 92 -5.38 -5.57 4.63
CA ILE A 92 -4.15 -5.02 5.17
C ILE A 92 -3.87 -5.74 6.48
N GLY A 93 -2.71 -6.38 6.60
CA GLY A 93 -2.29 -7.14 7.75
C GLY A 93 -2.14 -6.29 9.02
N ARG A 94 -1.69 -6.92 10.09
CA ARG A 94 -1.40 -6.26 11.37
C ARG A 94 -0.04 -5.56 11.35
N GLY A 95 0.13 -4.57 12.23
CA GLY A 95 1.41 -3.89 12.44
C GLY A 95 1.90 -3.08 11.24
N CYS A 96 1.06 -2.87 10.22
CA CYS A 96 1.43 -2.11 9.03
C CYS A 96 1.50 -0.61 9.31
N SER A 97 2.33 0.09 8.53
CA SER A 97 2.36 1.55 8.50
C SER A 97 2.19 2.03 7.07
N ILE A 98 1.02 2.56 6.75
CA ILE A 98 0.67 3.05 5.42
C ILE A 98 0.93 4.55 5.36
N GLY A 99 1.93 4.95 4.57
CA GLY A 99 2.38 6.34 4.45
C GLY A 99 1.31 7.28 3.88
N ARG A 100 1.36 8.54 4.28
CA ARG A 100 0.41 9.58 3.86
C ARG A 100 0.25 9.64 2.34
N GLY A 101 -0.97 9.91 1.89
CA GLY A 101 -1.28 10.09 0.47
C GLY A 101 -1.14 8.83 -0.39
N THR A 102 -0.98 7.67 0.23
CA THR A 102 -1.00 6.37 -0.47
C THR A 102 -2.42 6.10 -1.00
N HIS A 103 -2.51 5.51 -2.18
CA HIS A 103 -3.76 5.08 -2.80
C HIS A 103 -3.77 3.57 -2.96
N ILE A 104 -4.79 2.91 -2.41
CA ILE A 104 -5.04 1.47 -2.54
C ILE A 104 -6.39 1.32 -3.24
N VAL A 105 -6.38 0.83 -4.48
CA VAL A 105 -7.57 0.75 -5.34
C VAL A 105 -7.81 -0.70 -5.71
N GLY A 106 -8.69 -1.38 -4.97
CA GLY A 106 -9.03 -2.79 -5.15
C GLY A 106 -10.35 -2.99 -5.87
N HIS A 107 -10.34 -3.82 -6.90
CA HIS A 107 -11.55 -4.26 -7.61
C HIS A 107 -11.79 -5.76 -7.46
N GLN A 108 -10.74 -6.54 -7.29
CA GLN A 108 -10.80 -8.00 -7.19
C GLN A 108 -10.17 -8.49 -5.89
N SER A 109 -8.88 -8.25 -5.70
CA SER A 109 -8.16 -8.63 -4.48
C SER A 109 -6.83 -7.92 -4.34
N ILE A 110 -6.63 -7.23 -3.22
CA ILE A 110 -5.34 -6.69 -2.78
C ILE A 110 -5.06 -7.23 -1.39
N ASP A 111 -4.01 -8.03 -1.27
CA ASP A 111 -3.55 -8.61 -0.02
C ASP A 111 -2.20 -8.00 0.38
N ILE A 112 -2.19 -7.24 1.47
CA ILE A 112 -0.99 -6.70 2.09
C ILE A 112 -0.74 -7.46 3.38
N GLY A 113 0.39 -8.16 3.46
CA GLY A 113 0.76 -8.95 4.63
C GLY A 113 1.00 -8.13 5.89
N ASP A 114 1.44 -8.81 6.94
CA ASP A 114 1.76 -8.19 8.23
C ASP A 114 3.05 -7.36 8.15
N ASP A 115 3.18 -6.36 9.03
CA ASP A 115 4.41 -5.55 9.20
C ASP A 115 4.93 -4.90 7.91
N VAL A 116 4.03 -4.58 6.98
CA VAL A 116 4.38 -3.86 5.75
C VAL A 116 4.48 -2.37 6.03
N PHE A 117 5.58 -1.77 5.58
CA PHE A 117 5.82 -0.34 5.68
C PHE A 117 5.76 0.32 4.30
N THR A 118 4.97 1.37 4.14
CA THR A 118 4.98 2.16 2.91
C THR A 118 5.49 3.59 3.16
N GLY A 119 6.32 4.09 2.26
CA GLY A 119 6.59 5.51 2.16
C GLY A 119 5.34 6.29 1.73
N PRO A 120 5.41 7.64 1.71
CA PRO A 120 4.33 8.47 1.20
C PRO A 120 4.04 8.23 -0.28
N TYR A 121 2.77 8.45 -0.70
CA TYR A 121 2.34 8.50 -2.10
C TYR A 121 2.59 7.22 -2.89
N VAL A 122 2.52 6.07 -2.26
CA VAL A 122 2.54 4.77 -2.95
C VAL A 122 1.19 4.56 -3.64
N TYR A 123 1.21 3.98 -4.85
CA TYR A 123 0.00 3.59 -5.56
C TYR A 123 -0.05 2.07 -5.69
N ILE A 124 -1.13 1.46 -5.24
CA ILE A 124 -1.37 0.00 -5.31
C ILE A 124 -2.72 -0.22 -5.97
N THR A 125 -2.74 -0.98 -7.06
CA THR A 125 -3.99 -1.32 -7.74
C THR A 125 -3.95 -2.71 -8.36
N ASP A 126 -5.08 -3.39 -8.33
CA ASP A 126 -5.30 -4.68 -8.98
C ASP A 126 -6.05 -4.55 -10.31
N GLN A 127 -6.36 -3.33 -10.74
CA GLN A 127 -7.15 -3.07 -11.93
C GLN A 127 -6.41 -2.28 -13.00
N ASN A 128 -6.73 -2.57 -14.27
CA ASN A 128 -6.41 -1.78 -15.45
C ASN A 128 -7.67 -1.50 -16.25
N HIS A 129 -7.71 -0.38 -16.95
CA HIS A 129 -8.76 -0.15 -17.94
C HIS A 129 -8.55 -1.05 -19.16
N GLY A 130 -9.64 -1.56 -19.74
CA GLY A 130 -9.63 -2.14 -21.07
C GLY A 130 -9.35 -1.06 -22.12
N TYR A 131 -8.59 -1.39 -23.14
CA TYR A 131 -8.22 -0.48 -24.25
C TYR A 131 -8.15 -1.19 -25.60
N GLU A 132 -8.59 -2.44 -25.64
CA GLU A 132 -8.41 -3.31 -26.82
C GLU A 132 -9.34 -2.95 -27.98
N ASP A 133 -10.47 -2.32 -27.69
CA ASP A 133 -11.38 -1.84 -28.74
C ASP A 133 -11.08 -0.38 -29.10
N PRO A 134 -10.41 -0.11 -30.25
CA PRO A 134 -10.07 1.24 -30.64
C PRO A 134 -11.28 2.10 -31.03
N ALA A 135 -12.45 1.51 -31.23
CA ALA A 135 -13.69 2.21 -31.56
C ALA A 135 -14.42 2.75 -30.32
N GLN A 136 -14.03 2.30 -29.12
CA GLN A 136 -14.66 2.74 -27.87
C GLN A 136 -13.73 3.58 -27.00
N PRO A 137 -14.24 4.64 -26.35
CA PRO A 137 -13.50 5.34 -25.31
C PRO A 137 -13.05 4.36 -24.20
N ILE A 138 -11.79 4.48 -23.74
CA ILE A 138 -11.20 3.61 -22.71
C ILE A 138 -12.08 3.55 -21.45
N GLY A 139 -12.64 4.67 -21.01
CA GLY A 139 -13.52 4.72 -19.83
C GLY A 139 -14.86 3.99 -19.97
N ARG A 140 -15.20 3.48 -21.15
CA ARG A 140 -16.39 2.65 -21.39
C ARG A 140 -16.09 1.18 -21.55
N GLN A 141 -14.82 0.80 -21.60
CA GLN A 141 -14.39 -0.58 -21.69
C GLN A 141 -14.29 -1.20 -20.28
N TRP A 142 -14.65 -2.47 -20.16
CA TRP A 142 -14.57 -3.16 -18.89
C TRP A 142 -13.14 -3.25 -18.39
N PRO A 143 -12.89 -2.98 -17.11
CA PRO A 143 -11.56 -3.12 -16.54
C PRO A 143 -11.13 -4.59 -16.52
N ARG A 144 -9.81 -4.79 -16.60
CA ARG A 144 -9.16 -6.08 -16.38
C ARG A 144 -8.49 -6.07 -15.03
N ASN A 145 -8.87 -6.99 -14.18
CA ASN A 145 -8.36 -7.11 -12.83
C ASN A 145 -7.35 -8.27 -12.75
N SER A 146 -6.35 -8.11 -11.91
CA SER A 146 -5.39 -9.16 -11.56
C SER A 146 -4.93 -8.95 -10.11
N PRO A 147 -5.11 -9.94 -9.22
CA PRO A 147 -4.81 -9.82 -7.80
C PRO A 147 -3.42 -9.28 -7.53
N VAL A 148 -3.28 -8.52 -6.44
CA VAL A 148 -2.00 -8.03 -5.93
C VAL A 148 -1.74 -8.64 -4.56
N GLU A 149 -0.55 -9.17 -4.36
CA GLU A 149 -0.09 -9.75 -3.11
C GLU A 149 1.23 -9.10 -2.69
N ILE A 150 1.30 -8.59 -1.46
CA ILE A 150 2.51 -7.99 -0.89
C ILE A 150 2.88 -8.78 0.36
N GLY A 151 4.00 -9.48 0.30
CA GLY A 151 4.51 -10.32 1.39
C GLY A 151 4.85 -9.52 2.64
N SER A 152 4.63 -10.15 3.80
CA SER A 152 4.89 -9.55 5.12
C SER A 152 6.31 -9.02 5.26
N GLY A 153 6.48 -7.96 6.08
CA GLY A 153 7.76 -7.34 6.36
C GLY A 153 8.34 -6.52 5.21
N SER A 154 7.59 -6.32 4.12
CA SER A 154 8.07 -5.59 2.93
C SER A 154 8.04 -4.07 3.14
N TRP A 155 8.94 -3.38 2.44
CA TRP A 155 9.00 -1.92 2.41
C TRP A 155 8.78 -1.40 0.99
N LEU A 156 7.72 -0.61 0.82
CA LEU A 156 7.42 0.09 -0.43
C LEU A 156 7.91 1.53 -0.33
N GLY A 157 8.94 1.88 -1.09
CA GLY A 157 9.51 3.22 -1.11
C GLY A 157 8.55 4.28 -1.63
N THR A 158 8.79 5.54 -1.26
CA THR A 158 7.98 6.71 -1.65
C THR A 158 7.69 6.74 -3.14
N GLY A 159 6.42 6.95 -3.50
CA GLY A 159 6.00 7.11 -4.90
C GLY A 159 6.14 5.84 -5.76
N SER A 160 6.39 4.68 -5.16
CA SER A 160 6.38 3.42 -5.92
C SER A 160 4.96 3.08 -6.39
N ILE A 161 4.88 2.36 -7.52
CA ILE A 161 3.62 1.99 -8.16
C ILE A 161 3.59 0.46 -8.27
N ILE A 162 2.60 -0.15 -7.63
CA ILE A 162 2.35 -1.59 -7.65
C ILE A 162 1.18 -1.86 -8.58
N LEU A 163 1.46 -2.50 -9.70
CA LEU A 163 0.51 -2.74 -10.78
C LEU A 163 -0.22 -4.08 -10.65
N PRO A 164 -1.35 -4.26 -11.36
CA PRO A 164 -2.13 -5.50 -11.36
C PRO A 164 -1.29 -6.74 -11.67
N GLY A 165 -1.54 -7.81 -10.92
CA GLY A 165 -0.85 -9.09 -11.04
C GLY A 165 0.54 -9.12 -10.38
N THR A 166 0.84 -8.13 -9.53
CA THR A 166 2.10 -8.13 -8.76
C THR A 166 2.01 -9.06 -7.57
N ARG A 167 3.03 -9.93 -7.41
CA ARG A 167 3.26 -10.77 -6.24
C ARG A 167 4.65 -10.50 -5.68
N LEU A 168 4.72 -9.88 -4.50
CA LEU A 168 5.98 -9.66 -3.79
C LEU A 168 6.13 -10.71 -2.69
N GLY A 169 7.27 -11.37 -2.66
CA GLY A 169 7.65 -12.22 -1.54
C GLY A 169 7.89 -11.40 -0.25
N ARG A 170 8.13 -12.11 0.84
CA ARG A 170 8.35 -11.51 2.17
C ARG A 170 9.64 -10.69 2.21
N ASN A 171 9.66 -9.68 3.08
CA ASN A 171 10.84 -8.83 3.32
C ASN A 171 11.45 -8.29 2.02
N THR A 172 10.58 -7.89 1.09
CA THR A 172 10.97 -7.29 -0.18
C THR A 172 11.02 -5.78 -0.05
N VAL A 173 12.05 -5.16 -0.62
CA VAL A 173 12.20 -3.71 -0.69
C VAL A 173 11.88 -3.26 -2.11
N VAL A 174 10.93 -2.35 -2.25
CA VAL A 174 10.66 -1.62 -3.50
C VAL A 174 11.25 -0.22 -3.36
N ALA A 175 12.20 0.12 -4.21
CA ALA A 175 12.82 1.45 -4.23
C ALA A 175 11.80 2.55 -4.58
N GLY A 176 12.04 3.77 -4.09
CA GLY A 176 11.19 4.91 -4.40
C GLY A 176 11.06 5.16 -5.90
N GLY A 177 9.84 5.48 -6.37
CA GLY A 177 9.52 5.70 -7.78
C GLY A 177 9.56 4.48 -8.69
N ALA A 178 9.79 3.28 -8.16
CA ALA A 178 9.79 2.06 -8.98
C ALA A 178 8.38 1.69 -9.44
N VAL A 179 8.26 1.17 -10.67
CA VAL A 179 6.99 0.64 -11.22
C VAL A 179 7.09 -0.88 -11.31
N VAL A 180 6.31 -1.56 -10.50
CA VAL A 180 6.42 -2.99 -10.22
C VAL A 180 5.26 -3.76 -10.85
N ARG A 181 5.58 -4.82 -11.60
CA ARG A 181 4.63 -5.79 -12.14
C ARG A 181 5.29 -7.15 -12.30
N GLY A 182 4.61 -8.20 -11.88
CA GLY A 182 5.07 -9.58 -11.97
C GLY A 182 5.37 -10.19 -10.61
N GLU A 183 6.02 -11.33 -10.59
CA GLU A 183 6.30 -12.11 -9.39
C GLU A 183 7.76 -11.98 -8.98
N PHE A 184 7.98 -11.73 -7.70
CA PHE A 184 9.31 -11.51 -7.14
C PHE A 184 9.48 -12.34 -5.87
N PRO A 185 10.67 -12.95 -5.69
CA PRO A 185 10.92 -13.82 -4.55
C PRO A 185 11.04 -13.06 -3.23
N ASP A 186 11.06 -13.81 -2.14
CA ASP A 186 11.41 -13.30 -0.83
C ASP A 186 12.80 -12.62 -0.84
N HIS A 187 13.03 -11.68 0.08
CA HIS A 187 14.32 -11.09 0.36
C HIS A 187 15.03 -10.50 -0.87
N CYS A 188 14.34 -9.63 -1.60
CA CYS A 188 14.94 -8.93 -2.72
C CYS A 188 14.72 -7.42 -2.66
N VAL A 189 15.53 -6.69 -3.42
CA VAL A 189 15.40 -5.25 -3.64
C VAL A 189 15.05 -5.02 -5.10
N LEU A 190 13.94 -4.32 -5.33
CA LEU A 190 13.43 -3.96 -6.65
C LEU A 190 13.65 -2.48 -6.91
N ALA A 191 14.10 -2.14 -8.11
CA ALA A 191 14.27 -0.74 -8.51
C ALA A 191 14.04 -0.56 -10.01
N GLY A 192 13.64 0.66 -10.41
CA GLY A 192 13.53 1.08 -11.80
C GLY A 192 12.10 1.06 -12.37
N VAL A 193 11.99 1.46 -13.65
CA VAL A 193 10.76 1.51 -14.46
C VAL A 193 11.05 0.88 -15.83
N PRO A 194 10.61 -0.36 -16.08
CA PRO A 194 9.99 -1.30 -15.13
C PRO A 194 10.98 -1.78 -14.05
N ALA A 195 10.46 -2.13 -12.88
CA ALA A 195 11.27 -2.60 -11.77
C ALA A 195 11.90 -3.96 -12.05
N LYS A 196 13.15 -4.11 -11.61
CA LYS A 196 13.92 -5.37 -11.68
C LYS A 196 14.57 -5.64 -10.33
N VAL A 197 14.88 -6.91 -10.07
CA VAL A 197 15.67 -7.30 -8.90
C VAL A 197 17.09 -6.76 -9.07
N VAL A 198 17.48 -5.83 -8.19
CA VAL A 198 18.83 -5.25 -8.17
C VAL A 198 19.69 -5.81 -7.04
N ARG A 199 19.07 -6.39 -6.02
CA ARG A 199 19.73 -7.16 -4.95
C ARG A 199 18.85 -8.32 -4.52
N ARG A 200 19.46 -9.41 -4.12
CA ARG A 200 18.84 -10.60 -3.55
C ARG A 200 19.65 -11.09 -2.37
N TYR A 201 18.98 -11.62 -1.36
CA TYR A 201 19.62 -12.32 -0.27
C TYR A 201 19.75 -13.80 -0.60
N ASP A 202 20.91 -14.35 -0.28
CA ASP A 202 21.20 -15.77 -0.32
C ASP A 202 21.86 -16.17 1.01
N GLU A 203 21.49 -17.32 1.58
CA GLU A 203 22.02 -17.73 2.89
C GLU A 203 23.54 -17.94 2.89
N ALA A 204 24.12 -18.36 1.78
CA ALA A 204 25.54 -18.62 1.66
C ALA A 204 26.38 -17.37 1.40
N GLU A 205 25.83 -16.40 0.64
CA GLU A 205 26.57 -15.23 0.16
C GLU A 205 26.06 -13.89 0.76
N GLY A 206 24.94 -13.91 1.48
CA GLY A 206 24.27 -12.70 1.97
C GLY A 206 23.66 -11.88 0.84
N TRP A 207 23.59 -10.55 0.99
CA TRP A 207 23.04 -9.65 -0.02
C TRP A 207 23.99 -9.45 -1.21
N HIS A 208 23.58 -9.87 -2.40
CA HIS A 208 24.35 -9.75 -3.65
C HIS A 208 23.51 -9.16 -4.79
N ASN A 209 24.19 -8.76 -5.86
CA ASN A 209 23.54 -8.32 -7.10
C ASN A 209 23.41 -9.52 -8.06
N PRO A 210 22.20 -9.97 -8.41
CA PRO A 210 22.02 -11.12 -9.29
C PRO A 210 22.56 -10.91 -10.71
N ALA A 211 22.68 -9.68 -11.18
CA ALA A 211 23.23 -9.37 -12.51
C ALA A 211 24.76 -9.54 -12.61
N THR A 212 25.45 -9.55 -11.48
CA THR A 212 26.92 -9.73 -11.43
C THR A 212 27.36 -11.16 -11.18
N ARG A 213 26.40 -12.06 -10.95
CA ARG A 213 26.71 -13.48 -10.74
C ARG A 213 27.00 -14.15 -12.08
N PRO A 214 28.20 -14.70 -12.31
CA PRO A 214 28.44 -15.53 -13.48
C PRO A 214 27.47 -16.71 -13.47
N ALA A 215 26.90 -17.05 -14.62
CA ALA A 215 26.08 -18.25 -14.72
C ALA A 215 26.85 -19.44 -14.16
N PRO A 216 26.18 -20.34 -13.38
CA PRO A 216 26.87 -21.53 -12.91
C PRO A 216 27.45 -22.28 -14.09
N VAL A 217 28.77 -22.48 -14.09
CA VAL A 217 29.44 -23.30 -15.08
C VAL A 217 28.91 -24.72 -14.87
N LEU A 218 28.04 -25.16 -15.74
CA LEU A 218 27.62 -26.56 -15.78
C LEU A 218 28.88 -27.40 -16.06
N ASP A 219 29.38 -28.05 -15.03
CA ASP A 219 30.46 -29.03 -15.21
C ASP A 219 29.88 -30.26 -15.92
N ILE A 220 30.00 -30.24 -17.24
CA ILE A 220 29.55 -31.33 -18.11
C ILE A 220 30.36 -32.63 -17.90
N ARG A 221 31.35 -32.62 -16.97
CA ARG A 221 32.21 -33.82 -16.71
C ARG A 221 31.65 -34.76 -15.64
N SER A 222 30.54 -34.40 -14.97
CA SER A 222 29.92 -35.25 -13.93
C SER A 222 28.71 -36.06 -14.43
N ALA A 223 28.49 -36.15 -15.77
CA ALA A 223 27.43 -36.95 -16.39
C ALA A 223 28.05 -38.05 -17.24
N ASN A 224 28.83 -38.96 -16.61
CA ASN A 224 29.17 -40.26 -17.15
C ASN A 224 29.08 -41.33 -16.03
#